data_438849d4a8e293fc1b4551851088565b
#
_entry.id   438849d4a8e293fc1b4551851088565b
#
_cell.length_a   1.000
_cell.length_b   1.000
_cell.length_c   1.000
_cell.angle_alpha   90.00
_cell.angle_beta   90.00
_cell.angle_gamma   90.00
#
_symmetry.space_group_name_H-M   'P 1'
#
loop_
_entity.id
_entity.type
_entity.pdbx_description
1 polymer ?
#
loop_
_entity_poly.entity_id
_entity_poly.type
_entity_poly.pdbx_seq_one_letter_code
_entity_poly.pdbx_strand_id
1 'polypeptide(L)'
;MRLLVITPHFAPDTAPTGTIVTELVKHWCDQGHQVHVITSLPWYKNHEVESIWKNRFIDKEIDGSMKITRVYPFPNKKSNLFIRGLGFLGFSFLTLVVSLFSKGPFDAVLSLSPPITLGPVGKFASVRHRCFFVFNVQDIFPDAAIETGMLRSKSIIRALKKFEKVSYNSSDLLTVLSKDMEDNVNRKLSKKKKAPTTAVIPNFAYTDFLNAREGNQYRKENNLEGKIVVMYAGNLGYSQPLELIVNSAIAHGDKKNLLYVVNGGGVKTEYIKSEAARITNLVFVDYQPFEYLPQVLSSADIHLLLLKSGLGNVSVPSKIYNIFASGKPVVASVDPGTEVERIILDAQAGFVVPPNETEAFHEAIEKLSDDPSLREKMGTSALNWANKWYSSEAVSHLYIERINELKTNNNESLI
;
A
#
# COMPACT_ATOMS: atom_id res chain seq x y z
N MET A 1 12.25 -22.24 -5.59
CA MET A 1 10.93 -22.37 -6.22
C MET A 1 10.88 -21.65 -7.56
N ARG A 2 9.89 -21.99 -8.40
CA ARG A 2 9.56 -21.21 -9.60
C ARG A 2 8.19 -20.55 -9.40
N LEU A 3 8.14 -19.22 -9.42
CA LEU A 3 6.94 -18.45 -9.11
C LEU A 3 6.46 -17.69 -10.35
N LEU A 4 5.14 -17.64 -10.55
CA LEU A 4 4.48 -16.74 -11.49
C LEU A 4 3.79 -15.63 -10.70
N VAL A 5 4.23 -14.40 -10.86
CA VAL A 5 3.67 -13.23 -10.17
C VAL A 5 2.85 -12.41 -11.16
N ILE A 6 1.58 -12.14 -10.83
CA ILE A 6 0.65 -11.37 -11.65
C ILE A 6 0.26 -10.11 -10.87
N THR A 7 0.69 -8.96 -11.33
CA THR A 7 0.50 -7.69 -10.64
C THR A 7 0.19 -6.55 -11.63
N PRO A 8 -0.66 -5.58 -11.26
CA PRO A 8 -0.92 -4.43 -12.14
C PRO A 8 0.28 -3.50 -12.28
N HIS A 9 1.16 -3.45 -11.27
CA HIS A 9 2.30 -2.53 -11.21
C HIS A 9 3.57 -3.27 -10.79
N PHE A 10 4.69 -2.90 -11.40
CA PHE A 10 6.03 -3.40 -11.12
C PHE A 10 7.06 -2.38 -11.60
N ALA A 11 8.24 -2.32 -10.99
CA ALA A 11 9.27 -1.35 -11.40
C ALA A 11 9.49 -1.36 -12.93
N PRO A 12 9.71 -0.20 -13.58
CA PRO A 12 9.91 1.13 -12.97
C PRO A 12 8.60 1.90 -12.65
N ASP A 13 7.42 1.28 -12.70
CA ASP A 13 6.16 1.94 -12.35
C ASP A 13 6.15 2.30 -10.85
N THR A 14 5.77 3.54 -10.53
CA THR A 14 5.91 4.14 -9.20
C THR A 14 4.68 3.91 -8.29
N ALA A 15 3.77 3.04 -8.66
CA ALA A 15 2.63 2.70 -7.82
C ALA A 15 3.09 2.04 -6.50
N PRO A 16 2.52 2.38 -5.33
CA PRO A 16 2.95 1.82 -4.04
C PRO A 16 2.96 0.29 -3.99
N THR A 17 1.93 -0.36 -4.52
CA THR A 17 1.89 -1.83 -4.61
C THR A 17 2.95 -2.39 -5.55
N GLY A 18 3.30 -1.66 -6.61
CA GLY A 18 4.35 -2.03 -7.55
C GLY A 18 5.73 -2.08 -6.87
N THR A 19 6.03 -1.10 -6.04
CA THR A 19 7.29 -1.05 -5.30
C THR A 19 7.40 -2.22 -4.32
N ILE A 20 6.33 -2.50 -3.57
CA ILE A 20 6.29 -3.63 -2.63
C ILE A 20 6.57 -4.96 -3.36
N VAL A 21 5.85 -5.21 -4.45
CA VAL A 21 6.03 -6.47 -5.22
C VAL A 21 7.41 -6.55 -5.85
N THR A 22 7.97 -5.43 -6.30
CA THR A 22 9.32 -5.39 -6.86
C THR A 22 10.36 -5.83 -5.83
N GLU A 23 10.30 -5.30 -4.62
CA GLU A 23 11.23 -5.69 -3.55
C GLU A 23 11.04 -7.16 -3.13
N LEU A 24 9.81 -7.64 -3.01
CA LEU A 24 9.54 -9.07 -2.75
C LEU A 24 10.19 -9.97 -3.81
N VAL A 25 9.98 -9.64 -5.08
CA VAL A 25 10.53 -10.44 -6.19
C VAL A 25 12.05 -10.41 -6.21
N LYS A 26 12.68 -9.26 -5.96
CA LYS A 26 14.14 -9.17 -5.82
C LYS A 26 14.66 -10.09 -4.73
N HIS A 27 14.10 -10.01 -3.52
CA HIS A 27 14.50 -10.89 -2.40
C HIS A 27 14.32 -12.37 -2.74
N TRP A 28 13.24 -12.77 -3.42
CA TRP A 28 13.08 -14.15 -3.86
C TRP A 28 14.15 -14.57 -4.88
N CYS A 29 14.50 -13.67 -5.82
CA CYS A 29 15.56 -13.94 -6.78
C CYS A 29 16.93 -14.08 -6.09
N ASP A 30 17.24 -13.22 -5.13
CA ASP A 30 18.48 -13.27 -4.34
C ASP A 30 18.57 -14.55 -3.50
N GLN A 31 17.44 -15.10 -3.06
CA GLN A 31 17.34 -16.40 -2.39
C GLN A 31 17.38 -17.60 -3.36
N GLY A 32 17.64 -17.38 -4.64
CA GLY A 32 17.76 -18.43 -5.65
C GLY A 32 16.44 -18.95 -6.23
N HIS A 33 15.32 -18.23 -6.02
CA HIS A 33 14.07 -18.56 -6.67
C HIS A 33 14.05 -17.99 -8.10
N GLN A 34 13.31 -18.66 -9.02
CA GLN A 34 13.06 -18.18 -10.37
C GLN A 34 11.68 -17.52 -10.41
N VAL A 35 11.59 -16.27 -10.83
CA VAL A 35 10.34 -15.54 -10.84
C VAL A 35 10.01 -15.04 -12.25
N HIS A 36 8.80 -15.35 -12.72
CA HIS A 36 8.23 -14.72 -13.90
C HIS A 36 7.15 -13.74 -13.48
N VAL A 37 7.38 -12.45 -13.72
CA VAL A 37 6.44 -11.37 -13.43
C VAL A 37 5.65 -11.05 -14.70
N ILE A 38 4.32 -11.02 -14.60
CA ILE A 38 3.42 -10.47 -15.63
C ILE A 38 2.79 -9.22 -15.04
N THR A 39 3.03 -8.08 -15.69
CA THR A 39 2.62 -6.77 -15.18
C THR A 39 2.20 -5.84 -16.30
N SER A 40 1.80 -4.61 -15.98
CA SER A 40 1.53 -3.58 -16.99
C SER A 40 2.80 -2.87 -17.46
N LEU A 41 2.73 -2.25 -18.64
CA LEU A 41 3.66 -1.17 -19.00
C LEU A 41 3.51 -0.03 -17.99
N PRO A 42 4.59 0.70 -17.61
CA PRO A 42 4.52 1.81 -16.65
C PRO A 42 3.55 2.92 -17.08
N TRP A 43 2.60 3.29 -16.20
CA TRP A 43 1.55 4.25 -16.51
C TRP A 43 1.00 5.02 -15.30
N TYR A 44 1.35 4.62 -14.08
CA TYR A 44 0.70 5.12 -12.87
C TYR A 44 0.89 6.62 -12.66
N LYS A 45 2.10 7.14 -12.88
CA LYS A 45 2.48 8.53 -12.57
C LYS A 45 1.58 9.57 -13.24
N ASN A 46 1.27 9.39 -14.53
CA ASN A 46 0.50 10.35 -15.33
C ASN A 46 -0.84 9.79 -15.83
N HIS A 47 -1.22 8.59 -15.40
CA HIS A 47 -2.35 7.84 -15.97
C HIS A 47 -2.27 7.65 -17.49
N GLU A 48 -1.05 7.61 -18.02
CA GLU A 48 -0.69 7.35 -19.42
C GLU A 48 0.53 6.45 -19.48
N VAL A 49 0.63 5.63 -20.52
CA VAL A 49 1.84 4.84 -20.75
C VAL A 49 3.00 5.80 -20.98
N GLU A 50 4.09 5.61 -20.23
CA GLU A 50 5.28 6.44 -20.34
C GLU A 50 5.88 6.43 -21.74
N SER A 51 6.49 7.54 -22.15
CA SER A 51 6.92 7.78 -23.54
C SER A 51 7.86 6.71 -24.10
N ILE A 52 8.75 6.17 -23.28
CA ILE A 52 9.70 5.10 -23.63
C ILE A 52 8.99 3.78 -24.00
N TRP A 53 7.76 3.58 -23.50
CA TRP A 53 6.93 2.39 -23.73
C TRP A 53 5.82 2.62 -24.74
N LYS A 54 5.71 3.84 -25.29
CA LYS A 54 4.68 4.22 -26.25
C LYS A 54 4.76 3.32 -27.49
N ASN A 55 3.60 2.88 -27.97
CA ASN A 55 3.45 1.96 -29.11
C ASN A 55 3.88 0.48 -28.86
N ARG A 56 4.21 0.10 -27.63
CA ARG A 56 4.40 -1.30 -27.26
C ARG A 56 3.08 -1.88 -26.74
N PHE A 57 2.75 -3.08 -27.18
CA PHE A 57 1.59 -3.80 -26.66
C PHE A 57 2.00 -4.88 -25.65
N ILE A 58 3.15 -5.48 -25.90
CA ILE A 58 3.83 -6.43 -25.01
C ILE A 58 5.31 -6.09 -25.03
N ASP A 59 5.94 -6.14 -23.87
CA ASP A 59 7.39 -6.03 -23.72
C ASP A 59 7.92 -7.15 -22.84
N LYS A 60 9.15 -7.61 -23.08
CA LYS A 60 9.77 -8.71 -22.35
C LYS A 60 11.19 -8.36 -21.97
N GLU A 61 11.51 -8.64 -20.73
CA GLU A 61 12.82 -8.38 -20.13
C GLU A 61 13.26 -9.60 -19.32
N ILE A 62 14.55 -9.86 -19.26
CA ILE A 62 15.15 -10.91 -18.43
C ILE A 62 16.28 -10.25 -17.65
N ASP A 63 16.22 -10.38 -16.32
CA ASP A 63 17.24 -9.91 -15.41
C ASP A 63 17.60 -11.04 -14.43
N GLY A 64 18.73 -11.71 -14.68
CA GLY A 64 19.15 -12.87 -13.91
C GLY A 64 18.08 -13.99 -13.87
N SER A 65 17.62 -14.31 -12.67
CA SER A 65 16.56 -15.30 -12.39
C SER A 65 15.13 -14.71 -12.53
N MET A 66 15.02 -13.41 -12.80
CA MET A 66 13.76 -12.71 -12.99
C MET A 66 13.44 -12.55 -14.48
N LYS A 67 12.24 -12.95 -14.85
CA LYS A 67 11.67 -12.69 -16.18
C LYS A 67 10.48 -11.76 -16.02
N ILE A 68 10.43 -10.69 -16.79
CA ILE A 68 9.32 -9.73 -16.75
C ILE A 68 8.62 -9.72 -18.11
N THR A 69 7.31 -9.83 -18.10
CA THR A 69 6.47 -9.64 -19.29
C THR A 69 5.47 -8.52 -18.99
N ARG A 70 5.60 -7.40 -19.65
CA ARG A 70 4.71 -6.23 -19.53
C ARG A 70 3.66 -6.25 -20.61
N VAL A 71 2.41 -5.99 -20.25
CA VAL A 71 1.28 -5.91 -21.19
C VAL A 71 0.64 -4.52 -21.14
N TYR A 72 -0.07 -4.14 -22.19
CA TYR A 72 -0.70 -2.83 -22.27
C TYR A 72 -1.78 -2.64 -21.18
N PRO A 73 -1.74 -1.55 -20.37
CA PRO A 73 -2.59 -1.36 -19.19
C PRO A 73 -3.99 -0.82 -19.49
N PHE A 74 -4.29 -0.35 -20.71
CA PHE A 74 -5.50 0.38 -21.05
C PHE A 74 -5.75 1.58 -20.10
N PRO A 75 -4.78 2.49 -19.97
CA PRO A 75 -4.84 3.58 -19.01
C PRO A 75 -6.00 4.52 -19.30
N ASN A 76 -6.54 5.15 -18.25
CA ASN A 76 -7.62 6.10 -18.39
C ASN A 76 -7.47 7.28 -17.44
N LYS A 77 -7.43 8.50 -18.00
CA LYS A 77 -7.35 9.77 -17.25
C LYS A 77 -8.68 10.18 -16.58
N LYS A 78 -9.80 9.58 -16.95
CA LYS A 78 -11.11 10.00 -16.47
C LYS A 78 -11.42 9.40 -15.10
N SER A 79 -11.99 10.20 -14.23
CA SER A 79 -12.49 9.80 -12.90
C SER A 79 -13.66 8.80 -12.95
N ASN A 80 -14.15 8.44 -14.14
CA ASN A 80 -15.27 7.55 -14.32
C ASN A 80 -14.90 6.10 -14.01
N LEU A 81 -15.47 5.56 -12.93
CA LEU A 81 -15.28 4.19 -12.46
C LEU A 81 -15.59 3.13 -13.53
N PHE A 82 -16.57 3.35 -14.38
CA PHE A 82 -16.96 2.40 -15.43
C PHE A 82 -15.85 2.25 -16.48
N ILE A 83 -15.27 3.36 -16.93
CA ILE A 83 -14.20 3.33 -17.93
C ILE A 83 -12.92 2.73 -17.32
N ARG A 84 -12.63 3.04 -16.04
CA ARG A 84 -11.54 2.38 -15.32
C ARG A 84 -11.76 0.86 -15.21
N GLY A 85 -12.98 0.44 -14.95
CA GLY A 85 -13.37 -0.97 -14.93
C GLY A 85 -13.10 -1.68 -16.27
N LEU A 86 -13.43 -1.05 -17.40
CA LEU A 86 -13.13 -1.59 -18.73
C LEU A 86 -11.62 -1.70 -18.97
N GLY A 87 -10.84 -0.72 -18.55
CA GLY A 87 -9.37 -0.80 -18.60
C GLY A 87 -8.82 -2.00 -17.81
N PHE A 88 -9.31 -2.22 -16.60
CA PHE A 88 -8.93 -3.39 -15.80
C PHE A 88 -9.35 -4.72 -16.44
N LEU A 89 -10.49 -4.79 -17.10
CA LEU A 89 -10.91 -5.98 -17.84
C LEU A 89 -9.99 -6.24 -19.03
N GLY A 90 -9.64 -5.22 -19.82
CA GLY A 90 -8.70 -5.32 -20.93
C GLY A 90 -7.32 -5.79 -20.48
N PHE A 91 -6.77 -5.18 -19.42
CA PHE A 91 -5.52 -5.60 -18.80
C PHE A 91 -5.58 -7.05 -18.31
N SER A 92 -6.65 -7.42 -17.61
CA SER A 92 -6.83 -8.79 -17.08
C SER A 92 -6.93 -9.83 -18.20
N PHE A 93 -7.59 -9.48 -19.31
CA PHE A 93 -7.67 -10.36 -20.47
C PHE A 93 -6.28 -10.62 -21.10
N LEU A 94 -5.51 -9.54 -21.35
CA LEU A 94 -4.14 -9.71 -21.88
C LEU A 94 -3.26 -10.51 -20.93
N THR A 95 -3.34 -10.19 -19.64
CA THR A 95 -2.60 -10.90 -18.58
C THR A 95 -2.97 -12.38 -18.53
N LEU A 96 -4.26 -12.70 -18.66
CA LEU A 96 -4.72 -14.11 -18.76
C LEU A 96 -4.07 -14.82 -19.95
N VAL A 97 -4.16 -14.24 -21.15
CA VAL A 97 -3.57 -14.84 -22.35
C VAL A 97 -2.07 -15.10 -22.15
N VAL A 98 -1.33 -14.09 -21.69
CA VAL A 98 0.12 -14.21 -21.46
C VAL A 98 0.43 -15.26 -20.39
N SER A 99 -0.36 -15.34 -19.30
CA SER A 99 -0.14 -16.30 -18.22
C SER A 99 -0.37 -17.75 -18.67
N LEU A 100 -1.38 -18.00 -19.49
CA LEU A 100 -1.69 -19.33 -20.00
C LEU A 100 -0.61 -19.87 -20.96
N PHE A 101 0.06 -18.96 -21.70
CA PHE A 101 1.15 -19.32 -22.64
C PHE A 101 2.55 -19.15 -22.02
N SER A 102 2.66 -18.81 -20.74
CA SER A 102 3.94 -18.74 -20.03
C SER A 102 4.58 -20.12 -19.90
N LYS A 103 5.92 -20.17 -20.00
CA LYS A 103 6.66 -21.44 -19.91
C LYS A 103 6.87 -21.83 -18.44
N GLY A 104 6.12 -22.86 -17.99
CA GLY A 104 6.29 -23.51 -16.68
C GLY A 104 7.40 -24.59 -16.67
N PRO A 105 7.43 -25.46 -15.64
CA PRO A 105 6.47 -25.53 -14.54
C PRO A 105 6.63 -24.39 -13.53
N PHE A 106 5.56 -24.08 -12.79
CA PHE A 106 5.58 -23.17 -11.63
C PHE A 106 5.14 -23.93 -10.38
N ASP A 107 5.66 -23.51 -9.22
CA ASP A 107 5.25 -24.03 -7.90
C ASP A 107 4.01 -23.33 -7.39
N ALA A 108 3.89 -22.02 -7.68
CA ALA A 108 2.74 -21.22 -7.34
C ALA A 108 2.54 -20.05 -8.30
N VAL A 109 1.28 -19.62 -8.42
CA VAL A 109 0.86 -18.34 -9.01
C VAL A 109 0.48 -17.42 -7.88
N LEU A 110 1.14 -16.27 -7.77
CA LEU A 110 0.75 -15.18 -6.89
C LEU A 110 0.08 -14.08 -7.72
N SER A 111 -1.13 -13.70 -7.37
CA SER A 111 -1.87 -12.62 -8.04
C SER A 111 -2.31 -11.57 -7.02
N LEU A 112 -2.25 -10.29 -7.38
CA LEU A 112 -2.54 -9.18 -6.49
C LEU A 112 -3.89 -8.50 -6.81
N SER A 113 -4.57 -8.05 -5.78
CA SER A 113 -5.77 -7.21 -5.86
C SER A 113 -5.51 -5.88 -5.12
N PRO A 114 -5.92 -4.71 -5.63
CA PRO A 114 -6.69 -4.48 -6.86
C PRO A 114 -5.87 -4.60 -8.15
N PRO A 115 -6.47 -4.90 -9.31
CA PRO A 115 -7.90 -5.11 -9.53
C PRO A 115 -8.35 -6.53 -9.18
N ILE A 116 -9.55 -6.66 -8.63
CA ILE A 116 -10.12 -7.95 -8.22
C ILE A 116 -10.27 -8.94 -9.39
N THR A 117 -10.27 -8.44 -10.62
CA THR A 117 -10.32 -9.25 -11.86
C THR A 117 -9.09 -10.13 -12.05
N LEU A 118 -8.00 -9.86 -11.33
CA LEU A 118 -6.82 -10.73 -11.32
C LEU A 118 -7.01 -12.02 -10.49
N GLY A 119 -8.03 -12.11 -9.64
CA GLY A 119 -8.37 -13.36 -8.95
C GLY A 119 -8.67 -14.50 -9.91
N PRO A 120 -9.66 -14.40 -10.82
CA PRO A 120 -9.89 -15.39 -11.87
C PRO A 120 -8.68 -15.63 -12.77
N VAL A 121 -7.92 -14.59 -13.14
CA VAL A 121 -6.70 -14.74 -13.94
C VAL A 121 -5.69 -15.66 -13.24
N GLY A 122 -5.40 -15.41 -11.97
CA GLY A 122 -4.52 -16.26 -11.18
C GLY A 122 -5.02 -17.70 -11.08
N LYS A 123 -6.33 -17.90 -10.88
CA LYS A 123 -6.94 -19.23 -10.85
C LYS A 123 -6.76 -19.99 -12.16
N PHE A 124 -7.08 -19.36 -13.30
CA PHE A 124 -6.91 -20.02 -14.60
C PHE A 124 -5.44 -20.34 -14.89
N ALA A 125 -4.52 -19.43 -14.55
CA ALA A 125 -3.09 -19.68 -14.66
C ALA A 125 -2.64 -20.86 -13.79
N SER A 126 -3.08 -20.93 -12.52
CA SER A 126 -2.71 -22.02 -11.62
C SER A 126 -3.23 -23.39 -12.09
N VAL A 127 -4.45 -23.45 -12.59
CA VAL A 127 -5.02 -24.66 -13.18
C VAL A 127 -4.21 -25.10 -14.43
N ARG A 128 -3.88 -24.15 -15.33
CA ARG A 128 -3.08 -24.41 -16.53
C ARG A 128 -1.69 -24.97 -16.20
N HIS A 129 -1.06 -24.46 -15.14
CA HIS A 129 0.28 -24.84 -14.72
C HIS A 129 0.29 -25.92 -13.63
N ARG A 130 -0.88 -26.35 -13.14
CA ARG A 130 -1.05 -27.39 -12.09
C ARG A 130 -0.28 -27.04 -10.82
N CYS A 131 -0.44 -25.81 -10.34
CA CYS A 131 0.26 -25.30 -9.17
C CYS A 131 -0.69 -24.57 -8.24
N PHE A 132 -0.23 -24.18 -7.05
CA PHE A 132 -1.03 -23.43 -6.07
C PHE A 132 -1.35 -22.03 -6.54
N PHE A 133 -2.53 -21.53 -6.14
CA PHE A 133 -2.96 -20.16 -6.35
C PHE A 133 -2.96 -19.36 -5.04
N VAL A 134 -2.07 -18.38 -4.94
CA VAL A 134 -2.00 -17.40 -3.86
C VAL A 134 -2.64 -16.11 -4.34
N PHE A 135 -3.67 -15.64 -3.63
CA PHE A 135 -4.32 -14.36 -3.95
C PHE A 135 -4.03 -13.36 -2.84
N ASN A 136 -3.23 -12.34 -3.16
CA ASN A 136 -2.90 -11.27 -2.22
C ASN A 136 -3.88 -10.10 -2.34
N VAL A 137 -4.54 -9.77 -1.25
CA VAL A 137 -5.55 -8.70 -1.15
C VAL A 137 -4.94 -7.52 -0.40
N GLN A 138 -4.57 -6.48 -1.14
CA GLN A 138 -4.01 -5.24 -0.60
C GLN A 138 -5.11 -4.31 -0.06
N ASP A 139 -6.26 -4.28 -0.73
CA ASP A 139 -7.46 -3.56 -0.32
C ASP A 139 -8.69 -4.44 -0.55
N ILE A 140 -9.62 -4.43 0.40
CA ILE A 140 -10.88 -5.17 0.26
C ILE A 140 -11.84 -4.38 -0.62
N PHE A 141 -11.88 -4.75 -1.91
CA PHE A 141 -12.80 -4.19 -2.89
C PHE A 141 -13.96 -5.16 -3.12
N PRO A 142 -15.25 -4.71 -3.08
CA PRO A 142 -15.70 -3.31 -3.23
C PRO A 142 -15.90 -2.53 -1.92
N ASP A 143 -15.65 -3.09 -0.74
CA ASP A 143 -15.97 -2.44 0.52
C ASP A 143 -15.26 -1.08 0.67
N ALA A 144 -13.99 -0.98 0.33
CA ALA A 144 -13.26 0.29 0.36
C ALA A 144 -13.88 1.37 -0.55
N ALA A 145 -14.42 0.99 -1.72
CA ALA A 145 -15.10 1.92 -2.61
C ALA A 145 -16.51 2.32 -2.11
N ILE A 146 -17.16 1.48 -1.32
CA ILE A 146 -18.45 1.77 -0.69
C ILE A 146 -18.23 2.76 0.46
N GLU A 147 -17.29 2.47 1.36
CA GLU A 147 -16.98 3.31 2.52
C GLU A 147 -16.49 4.72 2.13
N THR A 148 -15.73 4.81 1.03
CA THR A 148 -15.33 6.12 0.49
C THR A 148 -16.44 6.87 -0.24
N GLY A 149 -17.61 6.25 -0.44
CA GLY A 149 -18.74 6.81 -1.18
C GLY A 149 -18.55 6.89 -2.70
N MET A 150 -17.49 6.27 -3.22
CA MET A 150 -17.21 6.20 -4.67
C MET A 150 -18.19 5.27 -5.39
N LEU A 151 -18.70 4.25 -4.72
CA LEU A 151 -19.62 3.27 -5.26
C LEU A 151 -20.96 3.31 -4.52
N ARG A 152 -22.04 3.71 -5.21
CA ARG A 152 -23.38 3.91 -4.61
C ARG A 152 -24.47 2.99 -5.18
N SER A 153 -24.30 2.47 -6.39
CA SER A 153 -25.30 1.64 -7.06
C SER A 153 -25.45 0.27 -6.40
N LYS A 154 -26.59 0.00 -5.79
CA LYS A 154 -26.90 -1.26 -5.10
C LYS A 154 -26.75 -2.50 -6.00
N SER A 155 -27.09 -2.39 -7.29
CA SER A 155 -26.99 -3.50 -8.26
C SER A 155 -25.53 -3.82 -8.58
N ILE A 156 -24.72 -2.78 -8.83
CA ILE A 156 -23.29 -2.93 -9.09
C ILE A 156 -22.58 -3.47 -7.84
N ILE A 157 -22.89 -2.95 -6.65
CA ILE A 157 -22.35 -3.44 -5.37
C ILE A 157 -22.61 -4.94 -5.21
N ARG A 158 -23.86 -5.38 -5.48
CA ARG A 158 -24.23 -6.79 -5.36
C ARG A 158 -23.44 -7.68 -6.34
N ALA A 159 -23.28 -7.24 -7.57
CA ALA A 159 -22.50 -7.95 -8.58
C ALA A 159 -21.02 -8.06 -8.21
N LEU A 160 -20.42 -6.94 -7.75
CA LEU A 160 -19.02 -6.90 -7.32
C LEU A 160 -18.77 -7.75 -6.07
N LYS A 161 -19.68 -7.72 -5.07
CA LYS A 161 -19.59 -8.62 -3.89
C LYS A 161 -19.68 -10.10 -4.25
N LYS A 162 -20.49 -10.44 -5.24
CA LYS A 162 -20.54 -11.82 -5.74
C LYS A 162 -19.24 -12.21 -6.44
N PHE A 163 -18.69 -11.31 -7.23
CA PHE A 163 -17.44 -11.51 -7.94
C PHE A 163 -16.25 -11.62 -6.98
N GLU A 164 -16.20 -10.75 -5.96
CA GLU A 164 -15.24 -10.79 -4.86
C GLU A 164 -15.25 -12.18 -4.18
N LYS A 165 -16.42 -12.65 -3.78
CA LYS A 165 -16.59 -13.95 -3.15
C LYS A 165 -16.07 -15.09 -4.03
N VAL A 166 -16.33 -15.05 -5.34
CA VAL A 166 -15.83 -16.04 -6.30
C VAL A 166 -14.30 -15.98 -6.37
N SER A 167 -13.72 -14.79 -6.46
CA SER A 167 -12.27 -14.58 -6.54
C SER A 167 -11.58 -15.13 -5.29
N TYR A 168 -12.08 -14.81 -4.09
CA TYR A 168 -11.51 -15.30 -2.83
C TYR A 168 -11.60 -16.82 -2.70
N ASN A 169 -12.76 -17.41 -2.96
CA ASN A 169 -12.95 -18.86 -2.87
C ASN A 169 -12.23 -19.66 -3.96
N SER A 170 -11.64 -19.02 -4.94
CA SER A 170 -10.89 -19.69 -6.02
C SER A 170 -9.42 -19.89 -5.68
N SER A 171 -8.89 -19.23 -4.65
CA SER A 171 -7.50 -19.37 -4.21
C SER A 171 -7.30 -20.61 -3.33
N ASP A 172 -6.06 -21.05 -3.22
CA ASP A 172 -5.63 -22.06 -2.25
C ASP A 172 -5.14 -21.36 -0.97
N LEU A 173 -4.48 -20.20 -1.12
CA LEU A 173 -4.08 -19.29 -0.04
C LEU A 173 -4.56 -17.88 -0.36
N LEU A 174 -5.21 -17.24 0.60
CA LEU A 174 -5.64 -15.85 0.55
C LEU A 174 -4.86 -15.05 1.56
N THR A 175 -4.02 -14.12 1.11
CA THR A 175 -3.22 -13.27 2.00
C THR A 175 -3.80 -11.87 2.09
N VAL A 176 -3.79 -11.32 3.28
CA VAL A 176 -4.28 -9.97 3.62
C VAL A 176 -3.26 -9.25 4.49
N LEU A 177 -3.41 -7.93 4.68
CA LEU A 177 -2.40 -7.11 5.34
C LEU A 177 -2.56 -7.03 6.87
N SER A 178 -3.74 -7.38 7.39
CA SER A 178 -4.03 -7.27 8.82
C SER A 178 -5.04 -8.31 9.30
N LYS A 179 -5.12 -8.47 10.62
CA LYS A 179 -6.12 -9.32 11.24
C LYS A 179 -7.54 -8.85 10.97
N ASP A 180 -7.78 -7.54 10.96
CA ASP A 180 -9.10 -6.98 10.66
C ASP A 180 -9.55 -7.29 9.24
N MET A 181 -8.62 -7.22 8.29
CA MET A 181 -8.87 -7.64 6.90
C MET A 181 -9.10 -9.15 6.80
N GLU A 182 -8.36 -9.96 7.55
CA GLU A 182 -8.57 -11.40 7.60
C GLU A 182 -9.97 -11.76 8.13
N ASP A 183 -10.38 -11.13 9.21
CA ASP A 183 -11.71 -11.33 9.78
C ASP A 183 -12.83 -10.87 8.83
N ASN A 184 -12.62 -9.76 8.12
CA ASN A 184 -13.54 -9.29 7.08
C ASN A 184 -13.67 -10.32 5.94
N VAL A 185 -12.55 -10.79 5.41
CA VAL A 185 -12.52 -11.78 4.33
C VAL A 185 -13.13 -13.11 4.79
N ASN A 186 -12.79 -13.61 5.98
CA ASN A 186 -13.32 -14.87 6.53
C ASN A 186 -14.84 -14.87 6.63
N ARG A 187 -15.47 -13.74 6.97
CA ARG A 187 -16.93 -13.60 6.94
C ARG A 187 -17.54 -13.77 5.55
N LYS A 188 -16.78 -13.50 4.49
CA LYS A 188 -17.22 -13.59 3.08
C LYS A 188 -16.95 -14.96 2.46
N LEU A 189 -16.01 -15.73 3.00
CA LEU A 189 -15.68 -17.05 2.49
C LEU A 189 -16.86 -18.02 2.58
N SER A 190 -16.85 -19.02 1.72
CA SER A 190 -17.85 -20.06 1.71
C SER A 190 -17.58 -21.05 2.85
N LYS A 191 -18.60 -21.41 3.61
CA LYS A 191 -18.55 -22.48 4.61
C LYS A 191 -18.45 -23.90 4.01
N LYS A 192 -18.15 -24.02 2.70
CA LYS A 192 -17.99 -25.31 2.02
C LYS A 192 -16.64 -25.94 2.37
N LYS A 193 -16.55 -27.28 2.23
CA LYS A 193 -15.40 -28.13 2.61
C LYS A 193 -14.02 -27.71 2.06
N LYS A 194 -13.93 -26.78 1.12
CA LYS A 194 -12.69 -26.33 0.50
C LYS A 194 -12.66 -24.78 0.47
N ALA A 195 -12.68 -24.15 1.63
CA ALA A 195 -12.34 -22.73 1.75
C ALA A 195 -10.82 -22.56 1.62
N PRO A 196 -10.32 -21.45 1.06
CA PRO A 196 -8.90 -21.16 1.06
C PRO A 196 -8.35 -21.01 2.49
N THR A 197 -7.11 -21.37 2.70
CA THR A 197 -6.37 -20.94 3.89
C THR A 197 -6.21 -19.42 3.85
N THR A 198 -6.40 -18.74 4.98
CA THR A 198 -6.11 -17.30 5.09
C THR A 198 -4.83 -17.09 5.88
N ALA A 199 -4.08 -16.04 5.54
CA ALA A 199 -2.90 -15.65 6.28
C ALA A 199 -2.72 -14.14 6.27
N VAL A 200 -2.30 -13.58 7.40
CA VAL A 200 -1.88 -12.19 7.50
C VAL A 200 -0.41 -12.10 7.08
N ILE A 201 -0.15 -11.38 5.99
CA ILE A 201 1.19 -11.03 5.54
C ILE A 201 1.20 -9.52 5.30
N PRO A 202 1.76 -8.74 6.23
CA PRO A 202 1.75 -7.28 6.14
C PRO A 202 2.64 -6.76 5.01
N ASN A 203 2.47 -5.50 4.65
CA ASN A 203 3.47 -4.79 3.86
C ASN A 203 4.67 -4.44 4.76
N PHE A 204 5.72 -3.90 4.17
CA PHE A 204 6.98 -3.60 4.87
C PHE A 204 7.47 -2.18 4.56
N ALA A 205 8.47 -1.75 5.34
CA ALA A 205 9.16 -0.49 5.12
C ALA A 205 10.21 -0.62 4.00
N TYR A 206 10.41 0.45 3.25
CA TYR A 206 11.55 0.57 2.34
C TYR A 206 12.82 0.80 3.17
N THR A 207 13.90 0.11 2.83
CA THR A 207 15.05 -0.07 3.74
C THR A 207 16.08 1.05 3.78
N ASP A 208 16.01 2.06 2.92
CA ASP A 208 17.13 3.01 2.74
C ASP A 208 17.00 4.33 3.52
N PHE A 209 16.41 4.29 4.74
CA PHE A 209 16.26 5.48 5.58
C PHE A 209 17.52 5.86 6.38
N LEU A 210 18.50 4.96 6.52
CA LEU A 210 19.67 5.20 7.37
C LEU A 210 20.55 6.35 6.87
N ASN A 211 20.68 6.51 5.57
CA ASN A 211 21.53 7.52 4.94
C ASN A 211 20.86 8.91 4.80
N ALA A 212 19.57 9.03 5.09
CA ALA A 212 18.81 10.25 4.82
C ALA A 212 18.79 11.26 6.00
N ARG A 213 19.42 10.92 7.15
CA ARG A 213 19.32 11.73 8.37
C ARG A 213 20.31 12.88 8.42
N GLU A 214 21.47 12.76 7.79
CA GLU A 214 22.51 13.80 7.78
C GLU A 214 22.31 14.76 6.59
N GLY A 215 22.26 16.09 6.88
CA GLY A 215 22.25 17.12 5.86
C GLY A 215 21.00 17.12 4.97
N ASN A 216 19.81 16.91 5.54
CA ASN A 216 18.55 16.77 4.82
C ASN A 216 18.28 17.94 3.87
N GLN A 217 18.56 17.74 2.59
CA GLN A 217 18.40 18.73 1.51
C GLN A 217 16.96 19.20 1.37
N TYR A 218 15.98 18.31 1.58
CA TYR A 218 14.57 18.64 1.50
C TYR A 218 14.18 19.75 2.52
N ARG A 219 14.74 19.74 3.74
CA ARG A 219 14.48 20.79 4.74
C ARG A 219 14.99 22.14 4.24
N LYS A 220 16.18 22.19 3.62
CA LYS A 220 16.76 23.42 3.09
C LYS A 220 15.93 23.97 1.92
N GLU A 221 15.60 23.13 0.96
CA GLU A 221 14.84 23.52 -0.23
C GLU A 221 13.44 24.04 0.08
N ASN A 222 12.83 23.59 1.18
CA ASN A 222 11.48 23.96 1.57
C ASN A 222 11.43 24.92 2.78
N ASN A 223 12.58 25.52 3.19
CA ASN A 223 12.68 26.48 4.30
C ASN A 223 12.17 25.93 5.65
N LEU A 224 12.45 24.66 5.95
CA LEU A 224 11.99 23.97 7.15
C LEU A 224 13.02 23.99 8.29
N GLU A 225 14.17 24.63 8.10
CA GLU A 225 15.25 24.69 9.10
C GLU A 225 14.80 25.46 10.35
N GLY A 226 15.17 24.95 11.53
CA GLY A 226 14.80 25.56 12.80
C GLY A 226 13.32 25.44 13.17
N LYS A 227 12.50 24.72 12.39
CA LYS A 227 11.09 24.48 12.68
C LYS A 227 10.84 23.07 13.19
N ILE A 228 9.79 22.91 13.98
CA ILE A 228 9.18 21.61 14.30
C ILE A 228 8.22 21.30 13.16
N VAL A 229 8.53 20.28 12.38
CA VAL A 229 7.79 19.91 11.16
C VAL A 229 6.79 18.82 11.48
N VAL A 230 5.50 19.16 11.38
CA VAL A 230 4.38 18.20 11.42
C VAL A 230 4.00 17.86 10.00
N MET A 231 4.26 16.63 9.56
CA MET A 231 4.17 16.25 8.15
C MET A 231 3.08 15.24 7.88
N TYR A 232 2.29 15.52 6.86
CA TYR A 232 1.53 14.53 6.13
C TYR A 232 2.21 14.27 4.78
N ALA A 233 2.63 13.04 4.51
CA ALA A 233 3.20 12.65 3.21
C ALA A 233 2.37 11.55 2.54
N GLY A 234 1.97 11.75 1.28
CA GLY A 234 1.29 10.75 0.47
C GLY A 234 0.10 11.24 -0.35
N ASN A 235 -0.79 10.31 -0.71
CA ASN A 235 -1.96 10.61 -1.55
C ASN A 235 -2.97 11.53 -0.84
N LEU A 236 -3.42 12.56 -1.53
CA LEU A 236 -4.45 13.51 -1.09
C LEU A 236 -5.82 13.08 -1.64
N GLY A 237 -6.31 11.94 -1.15
CA GLY A 237 -7.51 11.27 -1.64
C GLY A 237 -8.76 11.48 -0.80
N TYR A 238 -9.82 10.77 -1.15
CA TYR A 238 -11.11 10.80 -0.42
C TYR A 238 -11.06 10.00 0.90
N SER A 239 -10.09 9.13 1.04
CA SER A 239 -9.90 8.31 2.25
C SER A 239 -9.22 9.06 3.40
N GLN A 240 -8.73 10.27 3.14
CA GLN A 240 -7.99 11.09 4.10
C GLN A 240 -8.80 12.34 4.47
N PRO A 241 -9.13 12.54 5.75
CA PRO A 241 -9.74 13.77 6.24
C PRO A 241 -8.69 14.90 6.37
N LEU A 242 -8.27 15.47 5.23
CA LEU A 242 -7.21 16.49 5.18
C LEU A 242 -7.61 17.79 5.88
N GLU A 243 -8.89 18.03 6.06
CA GLU A 243 -9.45 19.16 6.81
C GLU A 243 -8.92 19.18 8.25
N LEU A 244 -8.59 18.01 8.81
CA LEU A 244 -8.01 17.92 10.15
C LEU A 244 -6.62 18.57 10.24
N ILE A 245 -5.81 18.46 9.18
CA ILE A 245 -4.49 19.13 9.08
C ILE A 245 -4.68 20.65 9.03
N VAL A 246 -5.62 21.11 8.20
CA VAL A 246 -5.92 22.55 8.04
C VAL A 246 -6.39 23.15 9.35
N ASN A 247 -7.32 22.49 10.03
CA ASN A 247 -7.84 22.91 11.33
C ASN A 247 -6.73 22.95 12.40
N SER A 248 -5.83 21.95 12.40
CA SER A 248 -4.70 21.91 13.32
C SER A 248 -3.71 23.05 13.05
N ALA A 249 -3.42 23.35 11.78
CA ALA A 249 -2.56 24.46 11.42
C ALA A 249 -3.16 25.82 11.90
N ILE A 250 -4.47 26.01 11.76
CA ILE A 250 -5.18 27.20 12.25
C ILE A 250 -5.12 27.27 13.78
N ALA A 251 -5.44 26.18 14.48
CA ALA A 251 -5.44 26.12 15.94
C ALA A 251 -4.07 26.43 16.55
N HIS A 252 -2.99 26.03 15.88
CA HIS A 252 -1.61 26.29 16.32
C HIS A 252 -0.95 27.50 15.63
N GLY A 253 -1.73 28.44 15.13
CA GLY A 253 -1.23 29.60 14.40
C GLY A 253 -0.35 30.55 15.23
N ASP A 254 -0.46 30.54 16.56
CA ASP A 254 0.36 31.28 17.51
C ASP A 254 1.74 30.62 17.76
N LYS A 255 1.92 29.32 17.49
CA LYS A 255 3.16 28.58 17.69
C LYS A 255 4.15 28.84 16.53
N LYS A 256 4.93 29.92 16.62
CA LYS A 256 5.85 30.36 15.52
C LYS A 256 6.85 29.33 15.05
N ASN A 257 7.18 28.34 15.88
CA ASN A 257 8.14 27.28 15.55
C ASN A 257 7.49 26.03 14.95
N LEU A 258 6.16 25.90 14.96
CA LEU A 258 5.43 24.75 14.45
C LEU A 258 5.00 24.98 13.01
N LEU A 259 5.39 24.09 12.12
CA LEU A 259 5.11 24.18 10.69
C LEU A 259 4.46 22.87 10.18
N TYR A 260 3.31 23.01 9.57
CA TYR A 260 2.62 21.89 8.92
C TYR A 260 3.06 21.77 7.47
N VAL A 261 3.45 20.58 7.07
CA VAL A 261 3.87 20.27 5.69
C VAL A 261 2.99 19.18 5.12
N VAL A 262 2.34 19.46 4.00
CA VAL A 262 1.60 18.47 3.23
C VAL A 262 2.39 18.20 1.96
N ASN A 263 3.07 17.05 1.91
CA ASN A 263 3.84 16.60 0.76
C ASN A 263 3.06 15.51 0.02
N GLY A 264 2.70 15.75 -1.24
CA GLY A 264 1.98 14.76 -2.02
C GLY A 264 1.12 15.33 -3.13
N GLY A 265 0.15 14.54 -3.58
CA GLY A 265 -0.78 14.95 -4.63
C GLY A 265 -2.00 14.03 -4.68
N GLY A 266 -3.03 14.43 -5.40
CA GLY A 266 -4.27 13.68 -5.54
C GLY A 266 -5.46 14.59 -5.82
N VAL A 267 -6.66 14.05 -5.66
CA VAL A 267 -7.90 14.78 -6.00
C VAL A 267 -8.18 16.01 -5.12
N LYS A 268 -7.55 16.10 -3.93
CA LYS A 268 -7.66 17.23 -3.00
C LYS A 268 -6.45 18.18 -3.06
N THR A 269 -5.58 18.09 -4.05
CA THR A 269 -4.38 18.92 -4.18
C THR A 269 -4.73 20.41 -4.21
N GLU A 270 -5.68 20.82 -5.04
CA GLU A 270 -6.07 22.22 -5.18
C GLU A 270 -6.69 22.80 -3.89
N TYR A 271 -7.42 21.97 -3.15
CA TYR A 271 -7.92 22.35 -1.83
C TYR A 271 -6.76 22.70 -0.88
N ILE A 272 -5.78 21.82 -0.74
CA ILE A 272 -4.63 22.06 0.16
C ILE A 272 -3.79 23.23 -0.31
N LYS A 273 -3.56 23.39 -1.62
CA LYS A 273 -2.85 24.56 -2.17
C LYS A 273 -3.55 25.89 -1.79
N SER A 274 -4.88 25.92 -1.92
CA SER A 274 -5.66 27.11 -1.57
C SER A 274 -5.59 27.45 -0.08
N GLU A 275 -5.59 26.45 0.80
CA GLU A 275 -5.45 26.67 2.25
C GLU A 275 -4.02 27.08 2.62
N ALA A 276 -3.00 26.47 2.02
CA ALA A 276 -1.60 26.85 2.26
C ALA A 276 -1.28 28.28 1.83
N ALA A 277 -1.98 28.80 0.82
CA ALA A 277 -1.83 30.23 0.45
C ALA A 277 -2.39 31.22 1.48
N ARG A 278 -3.22 30.76 2.42
CA ARG A 278 -3.92 31.60 3.42
C ARG A 278 -3.39 31.41 4.84
N ILE A 279 -2.79 30.25 5.14
CA ILE A 279 -2.38 29.82 6.47
C ILE A 279 -0.86 29.85 6.53
N THR A 280 -0.29 30.73 7.35
CA THR A 280 1.15 31.03 7.36
C THR A 280 2.03 29.88 7.85
N ASN A 281 1.49 28.97 8.68
CA ASN A 281 2.17 27.79 9.19
C ASN A 281 1.76 26.49 8.48
N LEU A 282 1.21 26.58 7.26
CA LEU A 282 0.89 25.44 6.39
C LEU A 282 1.62 25.57 5.05
N VAL A 283 2.40 24.56 4.70
CA VAL A 283 3.17 24.50 3.45
C VAL A 283 2.72 23.28 2.63
N PHE A 284 2.47 23.51 1.35
CA PHE A 284 2.24 22.42 0.39
C PHE A 284 3.49 22.18 -0.45
N VAL A 285 3.85 20.90 -0.62
CA VAL A 285 4.95 20.46 -1.50
C VAL A 285 4.43 19.33 -2.39
N ASP A 286 4.62 19.46 -3.69
CA ASP A 286 4.24 18.42 -4.66
C ASP A 286 4.98 17.10 -4.42
N TYR A 287 4.51 16.00 -5.01
CA TYR A 287 5.21 14.70 -4.98
C TYR A 287 6.66 14.85 -5.40
N GLN A 288 7.52 14.33 -4.55
CA GLN A 288 8.94 14.19 -4.87
C GLN A 288 9.21 12.86 -5.61
N PRO A 289 10.31 12.75 -6.37
CA PRO A 289 10.78 11.48 -6.91
C PRO A 289 10.91 10.43 -5.79
N PHE A 290 10.68 9.17 -6.12
CA PHE A 290 10.66 8.09 -5.12
C PHE A 290 11.98 7.98 -4.34
N GLU A 291 13.09 8.25 -4.99
CA GLU A 291 14.44 8.23 -4.42
C GLU A 291 14.62 9.27 -3.30
N TYR A 292 13.79 10.34 -3.31
CA TYR A 292 13.78 11.37 -2.26
C TYR A 292 12.87 11.02 -1.07
N LEU A 293 12.09 9.94 -1.14
CA LEU A 293 11.17 9.55 -0.06
C LEU A 293 11.86 9.47 1.31
N PRO A 294 13.06 8.89 1.44
CA PRO A 294 13.77 8.88 2.73
C PRO A 294 14.06 10.28 3.27
N GLN A 295 14.47 11.22 2.42
CA GLN A 295 14.73 12.62 2.82
C GLN A 295 13.45 13.34 3.22
N VAL A 296 12.35 13.15 2.46
CA VAL A 296 11.04 13.71 2.78
C VAL A 296 10.60 13.26 4.17
N LEU A 297 10.56 11.94 4.40
CA LEU A 297 10.06 11.41 5.67
C LEU A 297 10.98 11.71 6.85
N SER A 298 12.31 11.70 6.66
CA SER A 298 13.27 12.06 7.71
C SER A 298 13.23 13.55 8.07
N SER A 299 12.68 14.40 7.21
CA SER A 299 12.56 15.83 7.47
C SER A 299 11.42 16.20 8.42
N ALA A 300 10.51 15.29 8.70
CA ALA A 300 9.48 15.51 9.71
C ALA A 300 10.05 15.36 11.14
N ASP A 301 9.44 16.03 12.09
CA ASP A 301 9.60 15.79 13.52
C ASP A 301 8.43 14.97 14.07
N ILE A 302 7.25 15.12 13.47
CA ILE A 302 6.02 14.40 13.79
C ILE A 302 5.32 14.05 12.47
N HIS A 303 4.97 12.79 12.27
CA HIS A 303 4.15 12.38 11.13
C HIS A 303 2.67 12.34 11.46
N LEU A 304 1.84 12.69 10.48
CA LEU A 304 0.39 12.53 10.53
C LEU A 304 -0.06 11.34 9.69
N LEU A 305 -0.86 10.46 10.28
CA LEU A 305 -1.51 9.37 9.58
C LEU A 305 -3.02 9.53 9.72
N LEU A 306 -3.70 9.75 8.60
CA LEU A 306 -5.12 10.05 8.58
C LEU A 306 -5.85 8.97 7.78
N LEU A 307 -6.88 8.40 8.37
CA LEU A 307 -7.78 7.46 7.72
C LEU A 307 -9.22 7.81 8.09
N LYS A 308 -10.08 7.91 7.08
CA LYS A 308 -11.51 8.16 7.30
C LYS A 308 -12.12 6.99 8.07
N SER A 309 -13.08 7.30 8.95
CA SER A 309 -13.81 6.29 9.70
C SER A 309 -14.45 5.21 8.82
N GLY A 310 -14.41 3.96 9.28
CA GLY A 310 -14.91 2.78 8.58
C GLY A 310 -13.88 2.09 7.66
N LEU A 311 -12.73 2.70 7.40
CA LEU A 311 -11.73 2.15 6.47
C LEU A 311 -10.73 1.18 7.12
N GLY A 312 -10.59 1.17 8.43
CA GLY A 312 -9.61 0.33 9.13
C GLY A 312 -9.76 -1.18 8.91
N ASN A 313 -11.00 -1.65 8.65
CA ASN A 313 -11.29 -3.06 8.38
C ASN A 313 -11.16 -3.48 6.90
N VAL A 314 -10.82 -2.57 6.02
CA VAL A 314 -10.79 -2.81 4.57
C VAL A 314 -9.47 -2.44 3.91
N SER A 315 -8.64 -1.64 4.58
CA SER A 315 -7.32 -1.21 4.08
C SER A 315 -6.39 -0.85 5.24
N VAL A 316 -5.11 -1.15 5.09
CA VAL A 316 -4.05 -0.68 5.99
C VAL A 316 -3.20 0.34 5.23
N PRO A 317 -3.09 1.58 5.73
CA PRO A 317 -2.25 2.58 5.09
C PRO A 317 -0.77 2.21 5.21
N SER A 318 -0.20 1.66 4.14
CA SER A 318 1.19 1.16 4.08
C SER A 318 2.25 2.20 4.46
N LYS A 319 1.91 3.49 4.44
CA LYS A 319 2.81 4.57 4.87
C LYS A 319 3.26 4.44 6.34
N ILE A 320 2.51 3.72 7.20
CA ILE A 320 2.90 3.53 8.60
C ILE A 320 4.27 2.88 8.73
N TYR A 321 4.57 1.91 7.86
CA TYR A 321 5.84 1.19 7.88
C TYR A 321 7.02 2.13 7.56
N ASN A 322 6.85 3.00 6.55
CA ASN A 322 7.86 3.97 6.16
C ASN A 322 8.03 5.10 7.20
N ILE A 323 6.95 5.53 7.84
CA ILE A 323 6.99 6.48 8.97
C ILE A 323 7.84 5.86 10.10
N PHE A 324 7.58 4.63 10.47
CA PHE A 324 8.34 3.94 11.52
C PHE A 324 9.81 3.77 11.16
N ALA A 325 10.11 3.38 9.91
CA ALA A 325 11.48 3.26 9.42
C ALA A 325 12.24 4.61 9.39
N SER A 326 11.54 5.74 9.25
CA SER A 326 12.16 7.06 9.37
C SER A 326 12.59 7.40 10.81
N GLY A 327 12.17 6.63 11.82
CA GLY A 327 12.49 6.85 13.22
C GLY A 327 11.82 8.09 13.80
N LYS A 328 10.59 8.36 13.36
CA LYS A 328 9.80 9.52 13.80
C LYS A 328 8.48 9.08 14.43
N PRO A 329 7.98 9.83 15.43
CA PRO A 329 6.69 9.55 16.04
C PRO A 329 5.54 9.88 15.08
N VAL A 330 4.38 9.29 15.36
CA VAL A 330 3.16 9.50 14.57
C VAL A 330 2.00 9.95 15.45
N VAL A 331 1.21 10.88 14.93
CA VAL A 331 -0.14 11.15 15.43
C VAL A 331 -1.12 10.63 14.38
N ALA A 332 -1.88 9.61 14.76
CA ALA A 332 -2.81 8.94 13.85
C ALA A 332 -4.26 9.26 14.21
N SER A 333 -5.05 9.64 13.20
CA SER A 333 -6.51 9.68 13.31
C SER A 333 -7.08 8.47 12.58
N VAL A 334 -7.47 7.44 13.35
CA VAL A 334 -7.95 6.13 12.85
C VAL A 334 -8.99 5.55 13.79
N ASP A 335 -9.82 4.65 13.28
CA ASP A 335 -10.84 3.99 14.11
C ASP A 335 -10.19 3.16 15.22
N PRO A 336 -10.77 3.15 16.44
CA PRO A 336 -10.36 2.27 17.54
C PRO A 336 -10.49 0.78 17.17
N GLY A 337 -9.63 -0.06 17.76
CA GLY A 337 -9.64 -1.50 17.56
C GLY A 337 -9.07 -1.96 16.21
N THR A 338 -8.45 -1.06 15.42
CA THR A 338 -7.87 -1.38 14.11
C THR A 338 -6.39 -1.77 14.21
N GLU A 339 -5.88 -2.41 13.17
CA GLU A 339 -4.47 -2.80 13.09
C GLU A 339 -3.53 -1.62 13.25
N VAL A 340 -3.85 -0.48 12.64
CA VAL A 340 -3.01 0.72 12.75
C VAL A 340 -2.89 1.21 14.19
N GLU A 341 -4.00 1.21 14.93
CA GLU A 341 -3.96 1.52 16.37
C GLU A 341 -3.08 0.54 17.13
N ARG A 342 -3.30 -0.79 16.93
CA ARG A 342 -2.49 -1.83 17.59
C ARG A 342 -1.00 -1.65 17.30
N ILE A 343 -0.62 -1.46 16.04
CA ILE A 343 0.76 -1.24 15.64
C ILE A 343 1.40 -0.04 16.35
N ILE A 344 0.69 1.09 16.43
CA ILE A 344 1.21 2.32 17.06
C ILE A 344 1.35 2.14 18.57
N LEU A 345 0.36 1.56 19.21
CA LEU A 345 0.36 1.35 20.66
C LEU A 345 1.39 0.30 21.09
N ASP A 346 1.46 -0.85 20.41
CA ASP A 346 2.43 -1.91 20.69
C ASP A 346 3.88 -1.43 20.47
N ALA A 347 4.10 -0.63 19.44
CA ALA A 347 5.39 -0.02 19.17
C ALA A 347 5.71 1.14 20.11
N GLN A 348 4.77 1.68 20.86
CA GLN A 348 4.90 2.93 21.63
C GLN A 348 5.44 4.07 20.74
N ALA A 349 4.94 4.17 19.51
CA ALA A 349 5.49 5.00 18.46
C ALA A 349 4.74 6.32 18.24
N GLY A 350 3.76 6.65 19.07
CA GLY A 350 2.97 7.85 18.88
C GLY A 350 1.62 7.82 19.60
N PHE A 351 0.73 8.67 19.14
CA PHE A 351 -0.63 8.79 19.66
C PHE A 351 -1.67 8.39 18.61
N VAL A 352 -2.74 7.76 19.09
CA VAL A 352 -3.90 7.41 18.27
C VAL A 352 -5.12 8.15 18.80
N VAL A 353 -5.85 8.77 17.88
CA VAL A 353 -7.05 9.55 18.16
C VAL A 353 -8.17 9.06 17.25
N PRO A 354 -9.37 8.81 17.75
CA PRO A 354 -10.52 8.46 16.92
C PRO A 354 -10.77 9.54 15.84
N PRO A 355 -11.29 9.16 14.66
CA PRO A 355 -11.74 10.12 13.66
C PRO A 355 -12.81 11.05 14.24
N ASN A 356 -12.76 12.34 13.88
CA ASN A 356 -13.64 13.43 14.36
C ASN A 356 -13.35 13.97 15.76
N GLU A 357 -12.38 13.44 16.49
CA GLU A 357 -11.93 13.99 17.79
C GLU A 357 -10.84 15.05 17.54
N THR A 358 -11.26 16.22 17.01
CA THR A 358 -10.34 17.26 16.55
C THR A 358 -9.48 17.82 17.68
N GLU A 359 -10.05 18.09 18.86
CA GLU A 359 -9.34 18.64 20.01
C GLU A 359 -8.27 17.66 20.51
N ALA A 360 -8.62 16.37 20.67
CA ALA A 360 -7.66 15.36 21.08
C ALA A 360 -6.51 15.19 20.07
N PHE A 361 -6.79 15.40 18.78
CA PHE A 361 -5.77 15.38 17.74
C PHE A 361 -4.81 16.58 17.86
N HIS A 362 -5.34 17.77 18.15
CA HIS A 362 -4.53 18.97 18.41
C HIS A 362 -3.65 18.77 19.64
N GLU A 363 -4.22 18.30 20.75
CA GLU A 363 -3.48 18.03 22.01
C GLU A 363 -2.35 17.01 21.80
N ALA A 364 -2.58 15.97 21.02
CA ALA A 364 -1.57 14.95 20.70
C ALA A 364 -0.38 15.54 19.92
N ILE A 365 -0.64 16.42 18.95
CA ILE A 365 0.39 17.15 18.22
C ILE A 365 1.13 18.10 19.15
N GLU A 366 0.42 18.85 19.96
CA GLU A 366 0.98 19.82 20.92
C GLU A 366 1.92 19.14 21.91
N LYS A 367 1.49 18.02 22.50
CA LYS A 367 2.30 17.22 23.42
C LYS A 367 3.63 16.75 22.81
N LEU A 368 3.61 16.33 21.54
CA LEU A 368 4.84 15.97 20.83
C LEU A 368 5.65 17.19 20.41
N SER A 369 5.02 18.33 20.07
CA SER A 369 5.74 19.53 19.69
C SER A 369 6.51 20.14 20.85
N ASP A 370 5.95 20.06 22.06
CA ASP A 370 6.51 20.69 23.24
C ASP A 370 7.54 19.81 23.99
N ASP A 371 7.57 18.48 23.72
CA ASP A 371 8.49 17.54 24.37
C ASP A 371 9.45 16.86 23.37
N PRO A 372 10.67 17.40 23.16
CA PRO A 372 11.69 16.80 22.31
C PRO A 372 12.12 15.39 22.74
N SER A 373 12.20 15.13 24.05
CA SER A 373 12.60 13.83 24.58
C SER A 373 11.57 12.73 24.28
N LEU A 374 10.27 13.09 24.40
CA LEU A 374 9.19 12.20 24.05
C LEU A 374 9.19 11.87 22.51
N ARG A 375 9.45 12.88 21.67
CA ARG A 375 9.59 12.66 20.22
C ARG A 375 10.71 11.69 19.89
N GLU A 376 11.89 11.88 20.50
CA GLU A 376 13.04 11.00 20.29
C GLU A 376 12.78 9.58 20.78
N LYS A 377 12.20 9.43 21.96
CA LYS A 377 11.84 8.12 22.54
C LYS A 377 10.86 7.37 21.64
N MET A 378 9.75 8.00 21.24
CA MET A 378 8.75 7.37 20.39
C MET A 378 9.29 7.08 18.98
N GLY A 379 10.10 7.97 18.41
CA GLY A 379 10.77 7.74 17.13
C GLY A 379 11.73 6.57 17.14
N THR A 380 12.53 6.43 18.21
CA THR A 380 13.42 5.27 18.39
C THR A 380 12.63 3.97 18.53
N SER A 381 11.55 3.99 19.29
CA SER A 381 10.63 2.85 19.43
C SER A 381 10.04 2.43 18.08
N ALA A 382 9.58 3.40 17.27
CA ALA A 382 9.07 3.17 15.92
C ALA A 382 10.10 2.45 15.03
N LEU A 383 11.34 2.96 15.00
CA LEU A 383 12.42 2.39 14.19
C LEU A 383 12.76 0.96 14.62
N ASN A 384 12.90 0.73 15.93
CA ASN A 384 13.21 -0.60 16.46
C ASN A 384 12.12 -1.60 16.10
N TRP A 385 10.86 -1.17 16.15
CA TRP A 385 9.71 -2.00 15.80
C TRP A 385 9.66 -2.32 14.30
N ALA A 386 9.91 -1.32 13.42
CA ALA A 386 10.00 -1.53 11.99
C ALA A 386 11.09 -2.52 11.60
N ASN A 387 12.29 -2.37 12.16
CA ASN A 387 13.42 -3.25 11.89
C ASN A 387 13.16 -4.69 12.33
N LYS A 388 12.42 -4.89 13.42
CA LYS A 388 12.15 -6.23 13.98
C LYS A 388 11.08 -6.98 13.20
N TRP A 389 10.01 -6.32 12.77
CA TRP A 389 8.79 -6.99 12.31
C TRP A 389 8.45 -6.78 10.83
N TYR A 390 8.92 -5.68 10.21
CA TYR A 390 8.50 -5.27 8.88
C TYR A 390 9.68 -4.97 7.93
N SER A 391 10.73 -5.81 7.99
CA SER A 391 11.74 -5.79 6.93
C SER A 391 11.22 -6.49 5.69
N SER A 392 11.63 -6.03 4.49
CA SER A 392 11.27 -6.66 3.23
C SER A 392 11.71 -8.13 3.16
N GLU A 393 12.86 -8.45 3.77
CA GLU A 393 13.38 -9.81 3.88
C GLU A 393 12.47 -10.71 4.72
N ALA A 394 12.08 -10.27 5.93
CA ALA A 394 11.20 -11.05 6.81
C ALA A 394 9.85 -11.33 6.15
N VAL A 395 9.24 -10.31 5.50
CA VAL A 395 7.97 -10.47 4.81
C VAL A 395 8.09 -11.37 3.58
N SER A 396 9.20 -11.28 2.83
CA SER A 396 9.44 -12.18 1.68
C SER A 396 9.52 -13.64 2.10
N HIS A 397 10.17 -13.93 3.23
CA HIS A 397 10.23 -15.29 3.82
C HIS A 397 8.84 -15.82 4.19
N LEU A 398 7.96 -14.99 4.77
CA LEU A 398 6.59 -15.41 5.12
C LEU A 398 5.81 -15.95 3.91
N TYR A 399 5.92 -15.31 2.74
CA TYR A 399 5.26 -15.83 1.53
C TYR A 399 5.78 -17.21 1.14
N ILE A 400 7.09 -17.41 1.16
CA ILE A 400 7.73 -18.70 0.81
C ILE A 400 7.35 -19.79 1.81
N GLU A 401 7.33 -19.46 3.10
CA GLU A 401 6.89 -20.36 4.18
C GLU A 401 5.45 -20.81 3.97
N ARG A 402 4.52 -19.88 3.76
CA ARG A 402 3.10 -20.21 3.54
C ARG A 402 2.86 -21.03 2.28
N ILE A 403 3.62 -20.79 1.20
CA ILE A 403 3.55 -21.63 -0.01
C ILE A 403 4.09 -23.04 0.26
N ASN A 404 5.14 -23.20 1.07
CA ASN A 404 5.67 -24.50 1.46
C ASN A 404 4.67 -25.28 2.33
N GLU A 405 4.01 -24.63 3.28
CA GLU A 405 2.95 -25.24 4.10
C GLU A 405 1.83 -25.83 3.23
N LEU A 406 1.41 -25.12 2.16
CA LEU A 406 0.42 -25.66 1.22
C LEU A 406 0.89 -26.93 0.54
N LYS A 407 2.19 -27.03 0.21
CA LYS A 407 2.78 -28.23 -0.41
C LYS A 407 2.75 -29.42 0.55
N THR A 408 3.12 -29.18 1.81
CA THR A 408 3.16 -30.24 2.85
C THR A 408 1.76 -30.77 3.13
N ASN A 409 0.80 -29.89 3.39
CA ASN A 409 -0.59 -30.25 3.69
C ASN A 409 -1.27 -31.00 2.53
N ASN A 410 -0.92 -30.67 1.28
CA ASN A 410 -1.47 -31.36 0.11
C ASN A 410 -0.90 -32.78 -0.04
N ASN A 411 0.37 -32.99 0.32
CA ASN A 411 0.99 -34.31 0.29
C ASN A 411 0.42 -35.23 1.38
N GLU A 412 0.15 -34.72 2.58
CA GLU A 412 -0.49 -35.47 3.67
C GLU A 412 -1.95 -35.85 3.36
N SER A 413 -2.65 -35.08 2.56
CA SER A 413 -4.03 -35.37 2.14
C SER A 413 -4.13 -36.42 1.02
N LEU A 414 -2.99 -36.82 0.43
CA LEU A 414 -2.90 -37.82 -0.64
C LEU A 414 -2.45 -39.21 -0.13
N ILE A 415 -2.05 -39.28 1.16
CA ILE A 415 -1.73 -40.51 1.89
C ILE A 415 -2.94 -40.93 2.72
#